data_4c3afba3c3dd0dea00cb2b9e0c6b49ec
#
_entry.id   4c3afba3c3dd0dea00cb2b9e0c6b49ec
#
_cell.length_a   1.000
_cell.length_b   1.000
_cell.length_c   1.000
_cell.angle_alpha   90.00
_cell.angle_beta   90.00
_cell.angle_gamma   90.00
#
_symmetry.space_group_name_H-M   'P 1'
#
loop_
_entity.id
_entity.type
_entity.pdbx_description
1 polymer ?
#
loop_
_entity_poly.entity_id
_entity_poly.type
_entity_poly.pdbx_seq_one_letter_code
_entity_poly.pdbx_strand_id
1 'polypeptide(L)'
;MKNRWSDIEARRWIQRGRLAGLSEDVSLRIYTTRILGEDPQLVLHGGGNTSVKTILPDTLGQLTEVICVKGSGWDMSRIEAAGLPALRLEPLRELRAVQEMDDVRMMKYLRGALLDPAAVNPSVETLLHAFLPHKFIDHTHANAVLAIANQPEAEKICRKIYGDRLGFVPYVMPGYPLAHVAMRHFGSRPEVEGMILLHHGIFTWGDSAREAYDRMIRYVGMAEAFLRSRRKRSFSVTPKTGEASLEKVAPVLRGALASWSADGKRQRWVLDHRTSPGIREFLSSKNLKRLTGPSVVTPEQVIRNKPFPLLTSVPSADLSLWAKRLRTELDAFQKRYGA
;
A
#
# COMPACT_ATOMS: atom_id res chain seq x y z
N MET A 1 -16.96 1.59 5.33
CA MET A 1 -16.50 1.75 3.92
C MET A 1 -17.68 1.62 2.97
N LYS A 2 -17.69 2.36 1.84
CA LYS A 2 -18.76 2.28 0.82
C LYS A 2 -18.34 1.27 -0.26
N ASN A 3 -19.24 0.32 -0.57
CA ASN A 3 -19.06 -0.56 -1.72
C ASN A 3 -19.31 0.23 -3.01
N ARG A 4 -18.37 0.17 -3.95
CA ARG A 4 -18.39 0.89 -5.24
C ARG A 4 -18.57 -0.03 -6.45
N TRP A 5 -18.77 -1.34 -6.23
CA TRP A 5 -19.06 -2.27 -7.31
C TRP A 5 -20.34 -1.86 -8.04
N SER A 6 -20.30 -1.95 -9.35
CA SER A 6 -21.45 -1.75 -10.23
C SER A 6 -21.45 -2.81 -11.32
N ASP A 7 -22.54 -3.58 -11.43
CA ASP A 7 -22.69 -4.60 -12.47
C ASP A 7 -22.72 -3.97 -13.87
N ILE A 8 -23.20 -2.73 -13.99
CA ILE A 8 -23.21 -1.98 -15.26
C ILE A 8 -21.76 -1.66 -15.66
N GLU A 9 -20.96 -1.12 -14.75
CA GLU A 9 -19.56 -0.81 -15.03
C GLU A 9 -18.74 -2.07 -15.28
N ALA A 10 -18.97 -3.14 -14.54
CA ALA A 10 -18.30 -4.43 -14.77
C ALA A 10 -18.54 -4.92 -16.21
N ARG A 11 -19.80 -4.91 -16.69
CA ARG A 11 -20.13 -5.25 -18.08
C ARG A 11 -19.47 -4.32 -19.11
N ARG A 12 -19.39 -3.02 -18.82
CA ARG A 12 -18.68 -2.06 -19.68
C ARG A 12 -17.18 -2.36 -19.77
N TRP A 13 -16.56 -2.72 -18.65
CA TRP A 13 -15.15 -3.11 -18.64
C TRP A 13 -14.91 -4.39 -19.42
N ILE A 14 -15.76 -5.40 -19.30
CA ILE A 14 -15.69 -6.63 -20.11
C ILE A 14 -15.80 -6.29 -21.60
N GLN A 15 -16.78 -5.47 -22.00
CA GLN A 15 -16.96 -5.09 -23.39
C GLN A 15 -15.76 -4.34 -23.96
N ARG A 16 -15.24 -3.35 -23.23
CA ARG A 16 -14.02 -2.62 -23.62
C ARG A 16 -12.81 -3.54 -23.73
N GLY A 17 -12.66 -4.46 -22.77
CA GLY A 17 -11.58 -5.43 -22.78
C GLY A 17 -11.63 -6.35 -23.97
N ARG A 18 -12.79 -6.87 -24.33
CA ARG A 18 -12.98 -7.72 -25.53
C ARG A 18 -12.55 -6.99 -26.81
N LEU A 19 -12.90 -5.71 -26.96
CA LEU A 19 -12.47 -4.89 -28.09
C LEU A 19 -10.95 -4.67 -28.11
N ALA A 20 -10.29 -4.75 -26.96
CA ALA A 20 -8.83 -4.65 -26.82
C ALA A 20 -8.13 -6.03 -26.79
N GLY A 21 -8.84 -7.12 -27.08
CA GLY A 21 -8.28 -8.48 -27.07
C GLY A 21 -8.01 -9.07 -25.67
N LEU A 22 -8.58 -8.47 -24.61
CA LEU A 22 -8.42 -8.97 -23.24
C LEU A 22 -9.49 -10.01 -22.88
N SER A 23 -9.10 -10.96 -22.02
CA SER A 23 -10.05 -11.88 -21.41
C SER A 23 -11.00 -11.14 -20.45
N GLU A 24 -12.15 -11.75 -20.18
CA GLU A 24 -13.11 -11.23 -19.18
C GLU A 24 -12.47 -11.12 -17.79
N ASP A 25 -11.71 -12.12 -17.39
CA ASP A 25 -11.01 -12.16 -16.11
C ASP A 25 -10.06 -10.96 -15.92
N VAL A 26 -9.24 -10.68 -16.94
CA VAL A 26 -8.29 -9.54 -16.91
C VAL A 26 -9.05 -8.21 -16.90
N SER A 27 -10.14 -8.11 -17.68
CA SER A 27 -10.98 -6.91 -17.73
C SER A 27 -11.62 -6.60 -16.37
N LEU A 28 -12.18 -7.61 -15.72
CA LEU A 28 -12.74 -7.48 -14.36
C LEU A 28 -11.66 -7.20 -13.33
N ARG A 29 -10.45 -7.78 -13.51
CA ARG A 29 -9.32 -7.51 -12.61
C ARG A 29 -8.88 -6.05 -12.69
N ILE A 30 -8.81 -5.46 -13.89
CA ILE A 30 -8.52 -4.03 -14.06
C ILE A 30 -9.59 -3.18 -13.36
N TYR A 31 -10.87 -3.48 -13.58
CA TYR A 31 -11.98 -2.76 -12.96
C TYR A 31 -11.89 -2.76 -11.44
N THR A 32 -11.78 -3.94 -10.82
CA THR A 32 -11.73 -4.03 -9.36
C THR A 32 -10.46 -3.42 -8.78
N THR A 33 -9.33 -3.54 -9.46
CA THR A 33 -8.09 -2.88 -9.05
C THR A 33 -8.24 -1.36 -9.01
N ARG A 34 -8.89 -0.78 -10.03
CA ARG A 34 -9.12 0.68 -10.07
C ARG A 34 -10.02 1.15 -8.95
N ILE A 35 -11.16 0.50 -8.71
CA ILE A 35 -12.09 0.94 -7.65
C ILE A 35 -11.51 0.73 -6.24
N LEU A 36 -10.54 -0.19 -6.04
CA LEU A 36 -9.74 -0.27 -4.83
C LEU A 36 -8.74 0.89 -4.76
N GLY A 37 -8.00 1.15 -5.83
CA GLY A 37 -6.96 2.16 -5.89
C GLY A 37 -7.46 3.61 -5.82
N GLU A 38 -8.72 3.85 -6.20
CA GLU A 38 -9.35 5.17 -6.12
C GLU A 38 -9.74 5.58 -4.68
N ASP A 39 -9.67 4.66 -3.71
CA ASP A 39 -9.94 4.99 -2.32
C ASP A 39 -8.62 5.10 -1.52
N PRO A 40 -8.20 6.32 -1.15
CA PRO A 40 -6.96 6.53 -0.41
C PRO A 40 -6.99 5.96 1.01
N GLN A 41 -8.13 5.49 1.51
CA GLN A 41 -8.21 4.75 2.77
C GLN A 41 -7.81 3.28 2.61
N LEU A 42 -7.78 2.76 1.38
CA LEU A 42 -7.39 1.39 1.06
C LEU A 42 -5.92 1.30 0.68
N VAL A 43 -5.45 2.20 -0.19
CA VAL A 43 -4.07 2.15 -0.71
C VAL A 43 -3.63 3.49 -1.25
N LEU A 44 -2.32 3.76 -1.24
CA LEU A 44 -1.70 4.99 -1.74
C LEU A 44 -0.52 4.65 -2.67
N HIS A 45 -0.26 5.54 -3.63
CA HIS A 45 1.03 5.69 -4.35
C HIS A 45 1.70 4.40 -4.84
N GLY A 46 0.96 3.52 -5.48
CA GLY A 46 1.51 2.28 -6.04
C GLY A 46 1.66 1.14 -5.03
N GLY A 47 1.23 1.33 -3.79
CA GLY A 47 1.11 0.27 -2.79
C GLY A 47 -0.03 -0.69 -3.11
N GLY A 48 -0.13 -1.77 -2.32
CA GLY A 48 -1.06 -2.84 -2.56
C GLY A 48 -0.87 -3.52 -3.91
N ASN A 49 -1.57 -4.59 -4.15
CA ASN A 49 -1.59 -5.29 -5.43
C ASN A 49 -2.80 -6.21 -5.54
N THR A 50 -3.03 -6.66 -6.74
CA THR A 50 -4.16 -7.55 -7.06
C THR A 50 -3.72 -8.54 -8.12
N SER A 51 -4.35 -9.71 -8.13
CA SER A 51 -4.08 -10.70 -9.17
C SER A 51 -5.33 -11.44 -9.62
N VAL A 52 -5.21 -12.06 -10.78
CA VAL A 52 -6.16 -13.05 -11.27
C VAL A 52 -5.41 -14.22 -11.92
N LYS A 53 -5.82 -15.45 -11.60
CA LYS A 53 -5.39 -16.65 -12.28
C LYS A 53 -6.36 -16.94 -13.42
N THR A 54 -5.83 -17.13 -14.63
CA THR A 54 -6.63 -17.33 -15.83
C THR A 54 -5.82 -18.09 -16.89
N ILE A 55 -6.39 -18.31 -18.05
CA ILE A 55 -5.74 -18.95 -19.19
C ILE A 55 -5.56 -17.90 -20.28
N LEU A 56 -4.33 -17.72 -20.75
CA LEU A 56 -3.99 -16.82 -21.85
C LEU A 56 -3.14 -17.56 -22.90
N PRO A 57 -3.20 -17.14 -24.19
CA PRO A 57 -2.27 -17.64 -25.18
C PRO A 57 -0.86 -17.14 -24.91
N ASP A 58 0.12 -18.01 -25.04
CA ASP A 58 1.53 -17.63 -25.05
C ASP A 58 1.97 -17.08 -26.43
N THR A 59 3.26 -16.82 -26.59
CA THR A 59 3.83 -16.29 -27.84
C THR A 59 3.67 -17.22 -29.06
N LEU A 60 3.39 -18.49 -28.84
CA LEU A 60 3.10 -19.50 -29.89
C LEU A 60 1.60 -19.74 -30.05
N GLY A 61 0.76 -19.02 -29.31
CA GLY A 61 -0.71 -19.22 -29.33
C GLY A 61 -1.19 -20.39 -28.47
N GLN A 62 -0.31 -21.04 -27.68
CA GLN A 62 -0.70 -22.12 -26.78
C GLN A 62 -1.38 -21.60 -25.53
N LEU A 63 -2.54 -22.15 -25.20
CA LEU A 63 -3.26 -21.79 -23.97
C LEU A 63 -2.48 -22.25 -22.74
N THR A 64 -2.12 -21.29 -21.92
CA THR A 64 -1.24 -21.47 -20.75
C THR A 64 -1.91 -20.92 -19.50
N GLU A 65 -1.86 -21.67 -18.39
CA GLU A 65 -2.26 -21.14 -17.09
C GLU A 65 -1.30 -20.03 -16.64
N VAL A 66 -1.87 -18.87 -16.32
CA VAL A 66 -1.12 -17.71 -15.90
C VAL A 66 -1.69 -17.06 -14.65
N ILE A 67 -0.85 -16.30 -13.98
CA ILE A 67 -1.27 -15.28 -13.02
C ILE A 67 -0.96 -13.90 -13.61
N CYS A 68 -2.00 -13.09 -13.77
CA CYS A 68 -1.84 -11.67 -14.05
C CYS A 68 -1.80 -10.92 -12.71
N VAL A 69 -0.70 -10.28 -12.39
CA VAL A 69 -0.50 -9.61 -11.10
C VAL A 69 -0.06 -8.17 -11.31
N LYS A 70 -0.49 -7.24 -10.44
CA LYS A 70 -0.08 -5.84 -10.54
C LYS A 70 1.45 -5.70 -10.55
N GLY A 71 1.96 -5.01 -11.56
CA GLY A 71 3.37 -4.68 -11.70
C GLY A 71 3.88 -3.74 -10.61
N SER A 72 5.16 -3.87 -10.28
CA SER A 72 5.82 -3.02 -9.29
C SER A 72 5.73 -1.55 -9.69
N GLY A 73 5.35 -0.69 -8.74
CA GLY A 73 5.30 0.76 -8.92
C GLY A 73 4.06 1.31 -9.65
N TRP A 74 3.22 0.47 -10.25
CA TRP A 74 1.96 0.92 -10.85
C TRP A 74 0.96 1.39 -9.79
N ASP A 75 0.31 2.50 -10.07
CA ASP A 75 -0.80 3.00 -9.26
C ASP A 75 -2.07 2.20 -9.58
N MET A 76 -2.70 1.62 -8.57
CA MET A 76 -3.91 0.83 -8.73
C MET A 76 -5.06 1.64 -9.34
N SER A 77 -5.19 2.94 -9.01
CA SER A 77 -6.26 3.80 -9.50
C SER A 77 -6.22 4.03 -11.01
N ARG A 78 -5.06 3.84 -11.63
CA ARG A 78 -4.81 4.09 -13.06
C ARG A 78 -4.31 2.86 -13.80
N ILE A 79 -4.45 1.68 -13.19
CA ILE A 79 -3.93 0.45 -13.79
C ILE A 79 -4.59 0.17 -15.15
N GLU A 80 -3.77 -0.33 -16.08
CA GLU A 80 -4.16 -0.80 -17.39
C GLU A 80 -3.63 -2.21 -17.61
N ALA A 81 -3.97 -2.84 -18.73
CA ALA A 81 -3.51 -4.19 -19.05
C ALA A 81 -1.98 -4.33 -18.97
N ALA A 82 -1.23 -3.33 -19.47
CA ALA A 82 0.23 -3.30 -19.39
C ALA A 82 0.78 -3.28 -17.94
N GLY A 83 -0.03 -2.85 -16.99
CA GLY A 83 0.30 -2.87 -15.56
C GLY A 83 -0.01 -4.20 -14.85
N LEU A 84 -0.52 -5.19 -15.57
CA LEU A 84 -0.84 -6.53 -15.09
C LEU A 84 -0.02 -7.59 -15.86
N PRO A 85 1.32 -7.63 -15.69
CA PRO A 85 2.13 -8.65 -16.34
C PRO A 85 1.61 -10.05 -16.05
N ALA A 86 1.56 -10.89 -17.09
CA ALA A 86 1.16 -12.28 -16.99
C ALA A 86 2.41 -13.16 -16.80
N LEU A 87 2.38 -14.04 -15.80
CA LEU A 87 3.44 -15.01 -15.54
C LEU A 87 2.87 -16.43 -15.65
N ARG A 88 3.64 -17.36 -16.23
CA ARG A 88 3.31 -18.78 -16.22
C ARG A 88 3.16 -19.26 -14.78
N LEU A 89 2.01 -19.84 -14.45
CA LEU A 89 1.66 -20.15 -13.07
C LEU A 89 2.36 -21.41 -12.56
N GLU A 90 2.52 -22.43 -13.40
CA GLU A 90 3.10 -23.71 -12.99
C GLU A 90 4.55 -23.59 -12.51
N PRO A 91 5.48 -22.90 -13.22
CA PRO A 91 6.84 -22.69 -12.71
C PRO A 91 6.84 -21.96 -11.36
N LEU A 92 5.91 -21.05 -11.12
CA LEU A 92 5.81 -20.36 -9.82
C LEU A 92 5.37 -21.31 -8.71
N ARG A 93 4.46 -22.24 -9.01
CA ARG A 93 3.98 -23.25 -8.06
C ARG A 93 5.11 -24.22 -7.63
N GLU A 94 6.02 -24.57 -8.54
CA GLU A 94 7.18 -25.41 -8.25
C GLU A 94 8.07 -24.81 -7.16
N LEU A 95 8.14 -23.48 -7.05
CA LEU A 95 8.88 -22.80 -6.01
C LEU A 95 8.38 -23.07 -4.59
N ARG A 96 7.20 -23.65 -4.43
CA ARG A 96 6.71 -24.11 -3.12
C ARG A 96 7.62 -25.14 -2.46
N ALA A 97 8.37 -25.91 -3.27
CA ALA A 97 9.32 -26.92 -2.79
C ALA A 97 10.68 -26.33 -2.40
N VAL A 98 10.99 -25.10 -2.83
CA VAL A 98 12.25 -24.43 -2.48
C VAL A 98 12.16 -23.91 -1.05
N GLN A 99 13.17 -24.15 -0.22
CA GLN A 99 13.10 -23.75 1.19
C GLN A 99 13.47 -22.30 1.41
N GLU A 100 14.51 -21.81 0.70
CA GLU A 100 15.00 -20.43 0.86
C GLU A 100 15.36 -19.81 -0.49
N MET A 101 15.08 -18.52 -0.62
CA MET A 101 15.41 -17.75 -1.80
C MET A 101 15.57 -16.27 -1.41
N ASP A 102 16.65 -15.64 -1.86
CA ASP A 102 16.83 -14.21 -1.75
C ASP A 102 16.02 -13.43 -2.81
N ASP A 103 15.82 -12.14 -2.57
CA ASP A 103 14.99 -11.29 -3.43
C ASP A 103 15.55 -11.16 -4.86
N VAL A 104 16.88 -11.17 -5.03
CA VAL A 104 17.51 -11.05 -6.35
C VAL A 104 17.23 -12.30 -7.18
N ARG A 105 17.40 -13.47 -6.58
CA ARG A 105 17.10 -14.76 -7.22
C ARG A 105 15.61 -14.90 -7.50
N MET A 106 14.75 -14.52 -6.55
CA MET A 106 13.29 -14.50 -6.71
C MET A 106 12.90 -13.63 -7.91
N MET A 107 13.40 -12.40 -7.98
CA MET A 107 13.04 -11.49 -9.08
C MET A 107 13.56 -11.99 -10.43
N LYS A 108 14.73 -12.60 -10.50
CA LYS A 108 15.21 -13.24 -11.74
C LYS A 108 14.28 -14.36 -12.20
N TYR A 109 13.82 -15.20 -11.27
CA TYR A 109 12.88 -16.28 -11.56
C TYR A 109 11.52 -15.76 -12.03
N LEU A 110 10.96 -14.78 -11.32
CA LEU A 110 9.70 -14.14 -11.71
C LEU A 110 9.78 -13.55 -13.13
N ARG A 111 10.89 -12.89 -13.47
CA ARG A 111 11.10 -12.37 -14.84
C ARG A 111 11.20 -13.48 -15.88
N GLY A 112 11.84 -14.59 -15.56
CA GLY A 112 11.89 -15.76 -16.45
C GLY A 112 10.54 -16.43 -16.68
N ALA A 113 9.58 -16.25 -15.77
CA ALA A 113 8.23 -16.79 -15.89
C ALA A 113 7.27 -15.87 -16.67
N LEU A 114 7.66 -14.63 -17.00
CA LEU A 114 6.82 -13.71 -17.78
C LEU A 114 6.42 -14.33 -19.14
N LEU A 115 5.17 -14.15 -19.53
CA LEU A 115 4.72 -14.49 -20.88
C LEU A 115 5.37 -13.57 -21.93
N ASP A 116 5.38 -12.26 -21.62
CA ASP A 116 6.07 -11.24 -22.41
C ASP A 116 7.31 -10.77 -21.64
N PRO A 117 8.52 -11.08 -22.11
CA PRO A 117 9.77 -10.65 -21.46
C PRO A 117 9.94 -9.12 -21.36
N ALA A 118 9.24 -8.36 -22.22
CA ALA A 118 9.27 -6.90 -22.22
C ALA A 118 8.31 -6.28 -21.18
N ALA A 119 7.45 -7.09 -20.56
CA ALA A 119 6.51 -6.60 -19.56
C ALA A 119 7.23 -6.01 -18.34
N VAL A 120 6.51 -5.15 -17.62
CA VAL A 120 7.00 -4.54 -16.37
C VAL A 120 7.31 -5.61 -15.32
N ASN A 121 8.19 -5.27 -14.39
CA ASN A 121 8.50 -6.16 -13.27
C ASN A 121 7.23 -6.48 -12.47
N PRO A 122 6.95 -7.76 -12.19
CA PRO A 122 5.86 -8.14 -11.31
C PRO A 122 6.10 -7.67 -9.88
N SER A 123 5.04 -7.64 -9.06
CA SER A 123 5.15 -7.35 -7.63
C SER A 123 6.08 -8.35 -6.93
N VAL A 124 6.82 -7.90 -5.92
CA VAL A 124 7.61 -8.78 -5.03
C VAL A 124 6.73 -9.80 -4.28
N GLU A 125 5.42 -9.55 -4.19
CA GLU A 125 4.44 -10.44 -3.55
C GLU A 125 3.79 -11.42 -4.53
N THR A 126 4.25 -11.48 -5.78
CA THR A 126 3.69 -12.37 -6.81
C THR A 126 3.62 -13.83 -6.36
N LEU A 127 4.64 -14.32 -5.64
CA LEU A 127 4.65 -15.71 -5.15
C LEU A 127 3.59 -15.95 -4.08
N LEU A 128 3.31 -14.97 -3.22
CA LEU A 128 2.22 -15.08 -2.26
C LEU A 128 0.87 -15.25 -2.96
N HIS A 129 0.62 -14.46 -4.01
CA HIS A 129 -0.57 -14.63 -4.85
C HIS A 129 -0.59 -15.96 -5.61
N ALA A 130 0.56 -16.42 -6.15
CA ALA A 130 0.66 -17.68 -6.91
C ALA A 130 0.47 -18.91 -6.02
N PHE A 131 0.94 -18.86 -4.78
CA PHE A 131 0.88 -19.98 -3.84
C PHE A 131 -0.52 -20.21 -3.27
N LEU A 132 -1.33 -19.17 -3.09
CA LEU A 132 -2.73 -19.29 -2.69
C LEU A 132 -3.55 -19.87 -3.83
N PRO A 133 -4.53 -20.78 -3.58
CA PRO A 133 -5.26 -21.47 -4.64
C PRO A 133 -6.30 -20.59 -5.37
N HIS A 134 -6.72 -19.50 -4.76
CA HIS A 134 -7.86 -18.70 -5.18
C HIS A 134 -7.62 -17.95 -6.50
N LYS A 135 -8.71 -17.78 -7.27
CA LYS A 135 -8.67 -17.17 -8.61
C LYS A 135 -8.39 -15.66 -8.56
N PHE A 136 -9.17 -14.92 -7.80
CA PHE A 136 -8.99 -13.47 -7.61
C PHE A 136 -8.46 -13.18 -6.20
N ILE A 137 -7.39 -12.39 -6.12
CA ILE A 137 -6.78 -12.01 -4.84
C ILE A 137 -6.54 -10.52 -4.82
N ASP A 138 -7.01 -9.86 -3.76
CA ASP A 138 -6.85 -8.44 -3.49
C ASP A 138 -5.97 -8.23 -2.27
N HIS A 139 -5.04 -7.29 -2.35
CA HIS A 139 -4.21 -6.85 -1.23
C HIS A 139 -4.20 -5.34 -1.13
N THR A 140 -4.48 -4.85 0.08
CA THR A 140 -4.45 -3.41 0.38
C THR A 140 -3.78 -3.13 1.71
N HIS A 141 -3.29 -1.88 1.85
CA HIS A 141 -2.75 -1.34 3.09
C HIS A 141 -3.78 -0.46 3.79
N ALA A 142 -5.00 -0.97 3.94
CA ALA A 142 -6.14 -0.21 4.44
C ALA A 142 -5.86 0.45 5.80
N ASN A 143 -6.03 1.77 5.88
CA ASN A 143 -5.71 2.57 7.07
C ASN A 143 -6.41 2.05 8.33
N ALA A 144 -7.68 1.67 8.22
CA ALA A 144 -8.44 1.16 9.36
C ALA A 144 -7.91 -0.19 9.86
N VAL A 145 -7.49 -1.06 8.94
CA VAL A 145 -6.89 -2.35 9.28
C VAL A 145 -5.55 -2.14 9.95
N LEU A 146 -4.69 -1.29 9.38
CA LEU A 146 -3.36 -1.00 9.94
C LEU A 146 -3.43 -0.30 11.30
N ALA A 147 -4.42 0.57 11.51
CA ALA A 147 -4.65 1.16 12.83
C ALA A 147 -4.89 0.12 13.93
N ILE A 148 -5.36 -1.07 13.57
CA ILE A 148 -5.57 -2.21 14.46
C ILE A 148 -4.36 -3.16 14.43
N ALA A 149 -3.89 -3.51 13.23
CA ALA A 149 -2.83 -4.48 13.01
C ALA A 149 -1.43 -4.02 13.48
N ASN A 150 -1.26 -2.72 13.73
CA ASN A 150 -0.04 -2.13 14.28
C ASN A 150 -0.04 -2.01 15.82
N GLN A 151 -1.09 -2.51 16.50
CA GLN A 151 -1.16 -2.45 17.98
C GLN A 151 -0.37 -3.61 18.62
N PRO A 152 0.12 -3.46 19.85
CA PRO A 152 0.83 -4.54 20.55
C PRO A 152 0.03 -5.85 20.69
N GLU A 153 -1.30 -5.77 20.87
CA GLU A 153 -2.20 -6.94 20.95
C GLU A 153 -3.00 -7.15 19.66
N ALA A 154 -2.41 -6.84 18.51
CA ALA A 154 -3.09 -6.79 17.22
C ALA A 154 -3.86 -8.09 16.90
N GLU A 155 -3.24 -9.25 17.07
CA GLU A 155 -3.87 -10.54 16.75
C GLU A 155 -5.12 -10.76 17.60
N LYS A 156 -5.07 -10.50 18.90
CA LYS A 156 -6.20 -10.63 19.83
C LYS A 156 -7.35 -9.70 19.43
N ILE A 157 -7.01 -8.46 19.04
CA ILE A 157 -8.01 -7.48 18.60
C ILE A 157 -8.62 -7.93 17.27
N CYS A 158 -7.80 -8.36 16.32
CA CYS A 158 -8.24 -8.86 15.02
C CYS A 158 -9.17 -10.08 15.15
N ARG A 159 -8.82 -11.07 16.01
CA ARG A 159 -9.69 -12.23 16.27
C ARG A 159 -11.05 -11.81 16.82
N LYS A 160 -11.10 -10.81 17.69
CA LYS A 160 -12.37 -10.26 18.20
C LYS A 160 -13.23 -9.62 17.12
N ILE A 161 -12.62 -8.99 16.11
CA ILE A 161 -13.33 -8.28 15.03
C ILE A 161 -13.78 -9.25 13.94
N TYR A 162 -12.90 -10.15 13.52
CA TYR A 162 -13.08 -10.96 12.32
C TYR A 162 -13.44 -12.42 12.59
N GLY A 163 -13.23 -12.89 13.83
CA GLY A 163 -13.40 -14.31 14.16
C GLY A 163 -12.45 -15.20 13.37
N ASP A 164 -12.94 -16.37 12.99
CA ASP A 164 -12.18 -17.37 12.22
C ASP A 164 -12.28 -17.19 10.69
N ARG A 165 -12.98 -16.14 10.23
CA ARG A 165 -13.15 -15.88 8.79
C ARG A 165 -11.88 -15.34 8.12
N LEU A 166 -11.01 -14.71 8.89
CA LEU A 166 -9.69 -14.25 8.42
C LEU A 166 -8.60 -15.01 9.16
N GLY A 167 -7.54 -15.31 8.42
CA GLY A 167 -6.31 -15.77 9.02
C GLY A 167 -5.45 -14.62 9.53
N PHE A 168 -4.46 -14.93 10.38
CA PHE A 168 -3.54 -13.93 10.92
C PHE A 168 -2.12 -14.44 10.73
N VAL A 169 -1.28 -13.61 10.10
CA VAL A 169 0.12 -13.88 9.87
C VAL A 169 0.94 -12.88 10.68
N PRO A 170 1.83 -13.32 11.56
CA PRO A 170 2.82 -12.44 12.20
C PRO A 170 3.61 -11.66 11.14
N TYR A 171 4.24 -10.56 11.56
CA TYR A 171 5.07 -9.80 10.64
C TYR A 171 6.19 -10.67 10.07
N VAL A 172 6.22 -10.78 8.76
CA VAL A 172 7.30 -11.36 7.98
C VAL A 172 7.64 -10.39 6.86
N MET A 173 8.92 -10.22 6.59
CA MET A 173 9.35 -9.34 5.49
C MET A 173 8.67 -9.77 4.18
N PRO A 174 8.07 -8.82 3.42
CA PRO A 174 7.51 -9.12 2.11
C PRO A 174 8.52 -9.78 1.17
N GLY A 175 8.07 -10.75 0.39
CA GLY A 175 8.90 -11.53 -0.50
C GLY A 175 8.72 -13.03 -0.30
N TYR A 176 9.75 -13.79 -0.60
CA TYR A 176 9.72 -15.26 -0.55
C TYR A 176 9.30 -15.84 0.81
N PRO A 177 9.89 -15.40 1.95
CA PRO A 177 9.50 -15.92 3.27
C PRO A 177 8.02 -15.75 3.59
N LEU A 178 7.45 -14.57 3.25
CA LEU A 178 6.04 -14.29 3.49
C LEU A 178 5.14 -15.21 2.67
N ALA A 179 5.48 -15.47 1.41
CA ALA A 179 4.72 -16.38 0.53
C ALA A 179 4.63 -17.79 1.12
N HIS A 180 5.74 -18.30 1.66
CA HIS A 180 5.79 -19.61 2.32
C HIS A 180 4.99 -19.68 3.62
N VAL A 181 5.08 -18.65 4.46
CA VAL A 181 4.31 -18.59 5.71
C VAL A 181 2.82 -18.57 5.41
N ALA A 182 2.37 -17.73 4.47
CA ALA A 182 0.97 -17.65 4.08
C ALA A 182 0.46 -18.99 3.50
N MET A 183 1.23 -19.62 2.61
CA MET A 183 0.87 -20.92 2.04
C MET A 183 0.66 -21.99 3.12
N ARG A 184 1.58 -22.11 4.07
CA ARG A 184 1.49 -23.11 5.15
C ARG A 184 0.30 -22.89 6.07
N HIS A 185 -0.08 -21.62 6.29
CA HIS A 185 -1.20 -21.31 7.18
C HIS A 185 -2.58 -21.44 6.50
N PHE A 186 -2.67 -21.15 5.20
CA PHE A 186 -3.96 -20.96 4.54
C PHE A 186 -4.17 -21.76 3.26
N GLY A 187 -3.15 -22.42 2.74
CA GLY A 187 -3.26 -23.17 1.49
C GLY A 187 -4.26 -24.33 1.52
N SER A 188 -4.56 -24.87 2.71
CA SER A 188 -5.51 -25.97 2.95
C SER A 188 -6.76 -25.56 3.74
N ARG A 189 -7.03 -24.25 3.88
CA ARG A 189 -8.15 -23.72 4.66
C ARG A 189 -9.16 -22.99 3.75
N PRO A 190 -10.02 -23.72 3.04
CA PRO A 190 -10.96 -23.13 2.07
C PRO A 190 -12.03 -22.24 2.75
N GLU A 191 -12.29 -22.42 4.04
CA GLU A 191 -13.24 -21.63 4.82
C GLU A 191 -12.79 -20.19 5.10
N VAL A 192 -11.50 -19.92 4.93
CA VAL A 192 -10.90 -18.59 5.20
C VAL A 192 -11.06 -17.69 3.99
N GLU A 193 -11.63 -16.53 4.19
CA GLU A 193 -11.98 -15.56 3.11
C GLU A 193 -10.88 -14.52 2.85
N GLY A 194 -9.81 -14.55 3.66
CA GLY A 194 -8.70 -13.62 3.58
C GLY A 194 -7.74 -13.77 4.76
N MET A 195 -6.76 -12.86 4.85
CA MET A 195 -5.80 -12.83 5.95
C MET A 195 -5.39 -11.40 6.29
N ILE A 196 -5.11 -11.17 7.56
CA ILE A 196 -4.40 -9.98 8.04
C ILE A 196 -2.92 -10.33 8.17
N LEU A 197 -2.08 -9.57 7.50
CA LEU A 197 -0.66 -9.55 7.74
C LEU A 197 -0.40 -8.46 8.79
N LEU A 198 0.01 -8.86 9.99
CA LEU A 198 0.28 -7.91 11.08
C LEU A 198 1.40 -6.95 10.67
N HIS A 199 1.23 -5.67 10.93
CA HIS A 199 2.13 -4.59 10.52
C HIS A 199 2.31 -4.40 9.01
N HIS A 200 1.41 -4.98 8.17
CA HIS A 200 1.56 -4.90 6.72
C HIS A 200 0.24 -4.54 6.01
N GLY A 201 -0.82 -5.33 6.17
CA GLY A 201 -2.07 -5.09 5.45
C GLY A 201 -3.06 -6.23 5.51
N ILE A 202 -3.98 -6.24 4.54
CA ILE A 202 -5.04 -7.25 4.42
C ILE A 202 -5.04 -7.85 3.02
N PHE A 203 -5.24 -9.15 2.96
CA PHE A 203 -5.55 -9.91 1.75
C PHE A 203 -6.99 -10.43 1.82
N THR A 204 -7.68 -10.40 0.70
CA THR A 204 -8.96 -11.10 0.50
C THR A 204 -8.93 -11.82 -0.84
N TRP A 205 -9.73 -12.85 -0.97
CA TRP A 205 -9.79 -13.65 -2.19
C TRP A 205 -11.19 -14.15 -2.49
N GLY A 206 -11.40 -14.67 -3.68
CA GLY A 206 -12.66 -15.23 -4.13
C GLY A 206 -12.54 -15.89 -5.50
N ASP A 207 -13.59 -16.59 -5.91
CA ASP A 207 -13.67 -17.23 -7.22
C ASP A 207 -14.10 -16.25 -8.31
N SER A 208 -14.63 -15.07 -7.91
CA SER A 208 -14.94 -13.97 -8.80
C SER A 208 -14.29 -12.66 -8.33
N ALA A 209 -14.10 -11.73 -9.28
CA ALA A 209 -13.59 -10.39 -9.00
C ALA A 209 -14.47 -9.64 -8.00
N ARG A 210 -15.81 -9.80 -8.12
CA ARG A 210 -16.78 -9.21 -7.20
C ARG A 210 -16.62 -9.74 -5.78
N GLU A 211 -16.51 -11.05 -5.65
CA GLU A 211 -16.40 -11.69 -4.34
C GLU A 211 -15.16 -11.25 -3.58
N ALA A 212 -13.97 -11.26 -4.22
CA ALA A 212 -12.74 -10.80 -3.61
C ALA A 212 -12.87 -9.33 -3.16
N TYR A 213 -13.42 -8.46 -4.02
CA TYR A 213 -13.66 -7.05 -3.75
C TYR A 213 -14.67 -6.84 -2.61
N ASP A 214 -15.83 -7.50 -2.64
CA ASP A 214 -16.88 -7.38 -1.60
C ASP A 214 -16.34 -7.81 -0.23
N ARG A 215 -15.51 -8.86 -0.17
CA ARG A 215 -14.81 -9.29 1.04
C ARG A 215 -13.87 -8.20 1.56
N MET A 216 -13.07 -7.58 0.70
CA MET A 216 -12.18 -6.47 1.08
C MET A 216 -12.97 -5.33 1.72
N ILE A 217 -14.02 -4.86 1.05
CA ILE A 217 -14.85 -3.75 1.54
C ILE A 217 -15.54 -4.11 2.86
N ARG A 218 -16.04 -5.33 2.98
CA ARG A 218 -16.68 -5.82 4.21
C ARG A 218 -15.71 -5.80 5.40
N TYR A 219 -14.52 -6.40 5.24
CA TYR A 219 -13.57 -6.51 6.35
C TYR A 219 -12.94 -5.18 6.74
N VAL A 220 -12.64 -4.32 5.78
CA VAL A 220 -12.20 -2.95 6.10
C VAL A 220 -13.31 -2.17 6.78
N GLY A 221 -14.57 -2.34 6.36
CA GLY A 221 -15.74 -1.74 7.01
C GLY A 221 -15.92 -2.19 8.47
N MET A 222 -15.63 -3.46 8.77
CA MET A 222 -15.64 -3.98 10.16
C MET A 222 -14.56 -3.30 11.02
N ALA A 223 -13.34 -3.11 10.48
CA ALA A 223 -12.28 -2.36 11.15
C ALA A 223 -12.70 -0.91 11.44
N GLU A 224 -13.27 -0.22 10.44
CA GLU A 224 -13.77 1.15 10.61
C GLU A 224 -14.86 1.24 11.69
N ALA A 225 -15.80 0.29 11.71
CA ALA A 225 -16.86 0.25 12.70
C ALA A 225 -16.29 0.05 14.12
N PHE A 226 -15.33 -0.87 14.28
CA PHE A 226 -14.62 -1.08 15.54
C PHE A 226 -13.90 0.19 16.01
N LEU A 227 -13.15 0.86 15.13
CA LEU A 227 -12.44 2.09 15.48
C LEU A 227 -13.42 3.22 15.87
N ARG A 228 -14.53 3.37 15.14
CA ARG A 228 -15.59 4.35 15.48
C ARG A 228 -16.18 4.10 16.86
N SER A 229 -16.46 2.83 17.22
CA SER A 229 -17.00 2.49 18.53
C SER A 229 -16.03 2.74 19.69
N ARG A 230 -14.73 2.83 19.39
CA ARG A 230 -13.65 3.07 20.38
C ARG A 230 -13.13 4.51 20.38
N ARG A 231 -13.63 5.35 19.47
CA ARG A 231 -13.21 6.74 19.38
C ARG A 231 -13.56 7.48 20.68
N LYS A 232 -12.57 7.72 21.52
CA LYS A 232 -12.67 8.69 22.61
C LYS A 232 -12.66 10.08 21.97
N ARG A 233 -13.52 10.98 22.48
CA ARG A 233 -13.68 12.36 21.99
C ARG A 233 -12.32 13.03 21.72
N SER A 234 -12.29 13.78 20.64
CA SER A 234 -11.25 14.57 19.99
C SER A 234 -10.11 15.08 20.88
N PHE A 235 -8.94 15.17 20.24
CA PHE A 235 -7.81 15.94 20.75
C PHE A 235 -8.27 17.34 21.21
N SER A 236 -7.82 17.76 22.41
CA SER A 236 -7.97 19.14 22.83
C SER A 236 -7.15 20.01 21.87
N VAL A 237 -7.83 20.73 20.99
CA VAL A 237 -7.21 21.66 20.06
C VAL A 237 -7.02 22.97 20.77
N THR A 238 -5.78 23.43 20.92
CA THR A 238 -5.51 24.82 21.30
C THR A 238 -5.33 25.59 20.00
N PRO A 239 -6.23 26.52 19.63
CA PRO A 239 -5.99 27.39 18.49
C PRO A 239 -4.70 28.17 18.72
N LYS A 240 -3.74 28.02 17.82
CA LYS A 240 -2.52 28.85 17.85
C LYS A 240 -2.83 30.10 17.04
N THR A 241 -2.88 31.24 17.72
CA THR A 241 -2.95 32.57 17.11
C THR A 241 -1.54 33.05 16.79
N GLY A 242 -1.37 33.80 15.71
CA GLY A 242 -0.09 34.43 15.35
C GLY A 242 0.81 33.63 14.42
N GLU A 243 0.26 32.69 13.64
CA GLU A 243 1.01 31.97 12.61
C GLU A 243 1.40 32.90 11.45
N ALA A 244 2.67 32.80 11.00
CA ALA A 244 3.09 33.49 9.77
C ALA A 244 2.43 32.86 8.55
N SER A 245 2.11 33.67 7.55
CA SER A 245 1.49 33.19 6.32
C SER A 245 2.45 32.33 5.49
N LEU A 246 1.89 31.43 4.70
CA LEU A 246 2.66 30.51 3.85
C LEU A 246 3.62 31.26 2.91
N GLU A 247 3.19 32.41 2.35
CA GLU A 247 3.98 33.23 1.43
C GLU A 247 5.26 33.75 2.10
N LYS A 248 5.22 33.97 3.40
CA LYS A 248 6.41 34.39 4.18
C LYS A 248 7.26 33.20 4.63
N VAL A 249 6.66 32.07 4.97
CA VAL A 249 7.33 30.87 5.49
C VAL A 249 8.03 30.09 4.38
N ALA A 250 7.39 29.92 3.21
CA ALA A 250 7.89 29.07 2.16
C ALA A 250 9.28 29.49 1.60
N PRO A 251 9.59 30.78 1.37
CA PRO A 251 10.92 31.20 0.93
C PRO A 251 12.01 30.86 1.95
N VAL A 252 11.73 31.05 3.25
CA VAL A 252 12.69 30.74 4.33
C VAL A 252 12.96 29.23 4.37
N LEU A 253 11.92 28.43 4.33
CA LEU A 253 12.02 26.96 4.35
C LEU A 253 12.78 26.47 3.10
N ARG A 254 12.45 26.98 1.90
CA ARG A 254 13.15 26.63 0.65
C ARG A 254 14.63 27.00 0.72
N GLY A 255 14.94 28.17 1.28
CA GLY A 255 16.33 28.60 1.47
C GLY A 255 17.11 27.71 2.43
N ALA A 256 16.48 27.28 3.52
CA ALA A 256 17.10 26.39 4.51
C ALA A 256 17.35 24.97 3.97
N LEU A 257 16.49 24.49 3.06
CA LEU A 257 16.61 23.17 2.41
C LEU A 257 17.50 23.17 1.16
N ALA A 258 17.86 24.34 0.64
CA ALA A 258 18.73 24.43 -0.54
C ALA A 258 20.13 23.90 -0.21
N SER A 259 20.70 23.11 -1.11
CA SER A 259 22.03 22.52 -1.00
C SER A 259 22.85 22.81 -2.27
N TRP A 260 24.15 22.60 -2.18
CA TRP A 260 25.03 22.64 -3.34
C TRP A 260 25.37 21.19 -3.73
N SER A 261 25.25 20.88 -5.01
CA SER A 261 25.72 19.60 -5.54
C SER A 261 27.25 19.60 -5.71
N ALA A 262 27.83 18.41 -5.89
CA ALA A 262 29.28 18.26 -6.05
C ALA A 262 29.83 19.01 -7.28
N ASP A 263 29.01 19.25 -8.31
CA ASP A 263 29.34 20.01 -9.51
C ASP A 263 29.14 21.53 -9.36
N GLY A 264 28.91 22.01 -8.13
CA GLY A 264 28.74 23.43 -7.82
C GLY A 264 27.40 24.04 -8.19
N LYS A 265 26.40 23.23 -8.58
CA LYS A 265 25.05 23.71 -8.88
C LYS A 265 24.20 23.78 -7.62
N ARG A 266 23.43 24.86 -7.50
CA ARG A 266 22.49 25.02 -6.39
C ARG A 266 21.24 24.18 -6.62
N GLN A 267 21.04 23.18 -5.79
CA GLN A 267 19.79 22.39 -5.75
C GLN A 267 18.72 23.15 -4.98
N ARG A 268 17.54 23.25 -5.58
CA ARG A 268 16.37 23.89 -4.99
C ARG A 268 15.22 22.92 -5.00
N TRP A 269 14.45 22.87 -3.89
CA TRP A 269 13.31 22.00 -3.72
C TRP A 269 12.02 22.74 -4.10
N VAL A 270 11.07 22.00 -4.67
CA VAL A 270 9.68 22.42 -4.80
C VAL A 270 8.96 21.99 -3.52
N LEU A 271 8.25 22.91 -2.89
CA LEU A 271 7.47 22.64 -1.68
C LEU A 271 6.02 22.37 -2.07
N ASP A 272 5.47 21.26 -1.61
CA ASP A 272 4.05 20.93 -1.70
C ASP A 272 3.41 21.21 -0.33
N HIS A 273 2.48 22.17 -0.27
CA HIS A 273 1.79 22.55 0.95
C HIS A 273 0.45 21.85 1.06
N ARG A 274 0.29 21.04 2.09
CA ARG A 274 -0.95 20.31 2.38
C ARG A 274 -1.53 20.75 3.71
N THR A 275 -2.80 21.13 3.71
CA THR A 275 -3.55 21.49 4.91
C THR A 275 -5.00 21.05 4.81
N SER A 276 -5.59 20.71 5.95
CA SER A 276 -7.01 20.41 6.11
C SER A 276 -7.39 20.62 7.58
N PRO A 277 -8.67 20.68 7.95
CA PRO A 277 -9.07 20.68 9.36
C PRO A 277 -8.47 19.54 10.17
N GLY A 278 -8.46 18.31 9.63
CA GLY A 278 -7.88 17.14 10.28
C GLY A 278 -6.36 17.23 10.46
N ILE A 279 -5.62 17.77 9.47
CA ILE A 279 -4.17 18.01 9.59
C ILE A 279 -3.91 19.03 10.69
N ARG A 280 -4.66 20.13 10.74
CA ARG A 280 -4.50 21.15 11.78
C ARG A 280 -4.83 20.62 13.17
N GLU A 281 -5.91 19.83 13.30
CA GLU A 281 -6.27 19.15 14.54
C GLU A 281 -5.13 18.24 15.03
N PHE A 282 -4.59 17.41 14.14
CA PHE A 282 -3.47 16.52 14.43
C PHE A 282 -2.23 17.31 14.88
N LEU A 283 -1.83 18.34 14.12
CA LEU A 283 -0.67 19.18 14.44
C LEU A 283 -0.83 19.97 15.74
N SER A 284 -2.06 20.26 16.16
CA SER A 284 -2.36 20.96 17.42
C SER A 284 -2.42 20.02 18.63
N SER A 285 -2.21 18.71 18.44
CA SER A 285 -2.22 17.74 19.52
C SER A 285 -1.09 17.99 20.53
N LYS A 286 -1.40 17.98 21.82
CA LYS A 286 -0.41 18.02 22.91
C LYS A 286 0.57 16.83 22.86
N ASN A 287 0.15 15.73 22.24
CA ASN A 287 0.94 14.51 22.12
C ASN A 287 1.64 14.37 20.76
N LEU A 288 1.77 15.45 19.97
CA LEU A 288 2.27 15.40 18.60
C LEU A 288 3.62 14.67 18.49
N LYS A 289 4.59 15.00 19.35
CA LYS A 289 5.91 14.32 19.35
C LYS A 289 5.79 12.81 19.58
N ARG A 290 4.88 12.37 20.47
CA ARG A 290 4.64 10.95 20.72
C ARG A 290 3.96 10.27 19.54
N LEU A 291 3.06 10.96 18.85
CA LEU A 291 2.32 10.43 17.70
C LEU A 291 3.18 10.32 16.44
N THR A 292 4.19 11.20 16.31
CA THR A 292 5.08 11.24 15.13
C THR A 292 6.44 10.58 15.38
N GLY A 293 6.74 10.21 16.62
CA GLY A 293 8.02 9.59 17.02
C GLY A 293 8.19 8.13 16.57
N PRO A 294 7.14 7.28 16.64
CA PRO A 294 7.17 5.94 16.04
C PRO A 294 7.34 6.04 14.53
N SER A 295 7.76 4.94 13.93
CA SER A 295 7.88 4.81 12.49
C SER A 295 6.54 5.09 11.76
N VAL A 296 6.59 5.10 10.46
CA VAL A 296 5.43 5.29 9.58
C VAL A 296 4.39 4.17 9.75
N VAL A 297 3.15 4.45 9.34
CA VAL A 297 1.99 3.58 9.61
C VAL A 297 1.75 2.56 8.50
N THR A 298 2.09 2.90 7.26
CA THR A 298 1.79 2.06 6.09
C THR A 298 3.06 1.71 5.31
N PRO A 299 3.11 0.56 4.62
CA PRO A 299 4.24 0.17 3.79
C PRO A 299 4.61 1.22 2.72
N GLU A 300 3.63 1.92 2.12
CA GLU A 300 3.90 2.98 1.15
C GLU A 300 4.76 4.09 1.75
N GLN A 301 4.52 4.43 3.00
CA GLN A 301 5.31 5.44 3.70
C GLN A 301 6.73 4.96 4.00
N VAL A 302 6.92 3.66 4.29
CA VAL A 302 8.27 3.07 4.42
C VAL A 302 9.07 3.22 3.14
N ILE A 303 8.44 2.96 1.99
CA ILE A 303 9.10 2.98 0.68
C ILE A 303 9.34 4.42 0.19
N ARG A 304 8.42 5.34 0.46
CA ARG A 304 8.38 6.68 -0.14
C ARG A 304 8.92 7.79 0.75
N ASN A 305 8.81 7.62 2.05
CA ASN A 305 9.11 8.65 3.04
C ASN A 305 10.24 8.21 3.96
N LYS A 306 10.74 9.17 4.72
CA LYS A 306 11.62 8.90 5.84
C LYS A 306 10.84 8.28 7.01
N PRO A 307 11.47 7.51 7.90
CA PRO A 307 10.77 6.78 8.96
C PRO A 307 10.09 7.69 9.98
N PHE A 308 10.47 8.95 10.05
CA PHE A 308 9.86 9.96 10.93
C PHE A 308 9.88 11.33 10.27
N PRO A 309 8.89 12.21 10.55
CA PRO A 309 8.86 13.56 10.03
C PRO A 309 9.78 14.49 10.81
N LEU A 310 10.27 15.55 10.17
CA LEU A 310 10.82 16.70 10.84
C LEU A 310 9.66 17.51 11.44
N LEU A 311 9.66 17.70 12.75
CA LEU A 311 8.79 18.64 13.44
C LEU A 311 9.57 19.92 13.72
N THR A 312 9.11 21.05 13.21
CA THR A 312 9.70 22.35 13.48
C THR A 312 8.87 23.14 14.49
N SER A 313 9.49 24.12 15.11
CA SER A 313 8.79 25.15 15.87
C SER A 313 7.81 25.91 14.96
N VAL A 314 6.74 26.44 15.56
CA VAL A 314 5.76 27.26 14.82
C VAL A 314 6.45 28.53 14.31
N PRO A 315 6.29 28.87 13.00
CA PRO A 315 6.81 30.11 12.47
C PRO A 315 6.21 31.31 13.22
N SER A 316 7.07 32.09 13.88
CA SER A 316 6.68 33.31 14.56
C SER A 316 6.64 34.52 13.61
N ALA A 317 6.11 35.65 14.06
CA ALA A 317 6.17 36.90 13.31
C ALA A 317 7.62 37.33 13.00
N ASP A 318 8.56 37.02 13.86
CA ASP A 318 10.01 37.16 13.61
C ASP A 318 10.53 35.91 12.88
N LEU A 319 10.54 36.00 11.55
CA LEU A 319 11.04 34.95 10.70
C LEU A 319 12.55 34.74 10.76
N SER A 320 13.34 35.77 11.18
CA SER A 320 14.79 35.66 11.33
C SER A 320 15.14 34.73 12.46
N LEU A 321 14.45 34.88 13.59
CA LEU A 321 14.63 34.03 14.77
C LEU A 321 14.14 32.58 14.44
N TRP A 322 13.00 32.45 13.78
CA TRP A 322 12.51 31.15 13.35
C TRP A 322 13.48 30.45 12.38
N ALA A 323 14.05 31.17 11.39
CA ALA A 323 15.02 30.62 10.45
C ALA A 323 16.28 30.08 11.15
N LYS A 324 16.77 30.74 12.21
CA LYS A 324 17.88 30.23 13.01
C LYS A 324 17.53 28.92 13.72
N ARG A 325 16.34 28.84 14.35
CA ARG A 325 15.84 27.62 15.00
C ARG A 325 15.66 26.49 14.00
N LEU A 326 15.06 26.78 12.85
CA LEU A 326 14.85 25.80 11.78
C LEU A 326 16.15 25.15 11.32
N ARG A 327 17.24 25.91 11.16
CA ARG A 327 18.56 25.36 10.81
C ARG A 327 19.07 24.40 11.87
N THR A 328 19.00 24.76 13.15
CA THR A 328 19.37 23.86 14.25
C THR A 328 18.54 22.57 14.26
N GLU A 329 17.21 22.69 14.03
CA GLU A 329 16.30 21.56 13.97
C GLU A 329 16.59 20.65 12.75
N LEU A 330 16.93 21.23 11.60
CA LEU A 330 17.35 20.52 10.39
C LEU A 330 18.67 19.76 10.61
N ASP A 331 19.67 20.41 11.20
CA ASP A 331 20.96 19.77 11.50
C ASP A 331 20.79 18.59 12.46
N ALA A 332 19.98 18.75 13.49
CA ALA A 332 19.65 17.68 14.43
C ALA A 332 18.90 16.52 13.75
N PHE A 333 17.97 16.84 12.85
CA PHE A 333 17.21 15.85 12.07
C PHE A 333 18.13 15.07 11.13
N GLN A 334 19.04 15.75 10.40
CA GLN A 334 20.01 15.12 9.50
C GLN A 334 20.94 14.17 10.26
N LYS A 335 21.47 14.58 11.42
CA LYS A 335 22.30 13.71 12.27
C LYS A 335 21.55 12.47 12.72
N ARG A 336 20.29 12.62 13.18
CA ARG A 336 19.44 11.48 13.57
C ARG A 336 19.13 10.55 12.41
N TYR A 337 19.06 11.09 11.18
CA TYR A 337 18.71 10.34 9.98
C TYR A 337 19.88 9.57 9.39
N GLY A 338 21.12 10.07 9.56
CA GLY A 338 22.35 9.43 9.06
C GLY A 338 22.98 8.45 10.04
N ALA A 339 22.44 8.37 11.27
CA ALA A 339 22.82 7.38 12.27
C ALA A 339 21.98 6.10 12.12
#